data_da59f4d29d5e4ccebbb7c52a813a7696
#
_entry.id   da59f4d29d5e4ccebbb7c52a813a7696
#
_cell.length_a   1.000
_cell.length_b   1.000
_cell.length_c   1.000
_cell.angle_alpha   90.00
_cell.angle_beta   90.00
_cell.angle_gamma   90.00
#
_symmetry.space_group_name_H-M   'P 1'
#
loop_
_entity.id
_entity.type
_entity.pdbx_description
1 polymer ?
#
loop_
_entity_poly.entity_id
_entity_poly.type
_entity_poly.pdbx_seq_one_letter_code
_entity_poly.pdbx_strand_id
1 'polypeptide(L)'
;MDDELRSACAPRWRGKAGRLEVWYATLSDPLTRAGLWIHCETVAPSHAADAPYAHGWATWFAPDGPPRTERFGPEPTAPASGTAWFDGAGVRVASEKLAGRAGSLAWDLSWKDAGTPLWTFPRAAWERELLPGAQVVIAPTADFTGTLTSKFQADAAAPIEGWRGGVAHIYGHGNARRWGWIHADLGGGDVMEVVAAVSNNPGLRRLAPMAFVRFRVDGKDWPASPLPSLRMKTTLGLRHWQLEGRIGGRQVLIRVDQPPERCVSLGYTDPDGGRAVCTNTEQADIHVDIDDRHWSVLGTGHAEVGLRGAGAPEINERIPS
;
A
#
# COMPACT_ATOMS: atom_id res chain seq x y z
N MET A 1 16.67 9.65 -14.65
CA MET A 1 16.21 8.96 -13.42
C MET A 1 17.39 8.85 -12.49
N ASP A 2 17.31 9.43 -11.31
CA ASP A 2 18.31 9.40 -10.26
C ASP A 2 18.63 7.92 -9.89
N ASP A 3 19.86 7.64 -9.44
CA ASP A 3 20.28 6.28 -9.06
C ASP A 3 19.45 5.74 -7.88
N GLU A 4 18.99 6.62 -7.00
CA GLU A 4 18.12 6.25 -5.89
C GLU A 4 16.73 5.79 -6.37
N LEU A 5 16.10 6.56 -7.24
CA LEU A 5 14.82 6.21 -7.85
C LEU A 5 14.94 4.93 -8.68
N ARG A 6 16.03 4.77 -9.43
CA ARG A 6 16.31 3.55 -10.20
C ARG A 6 16.41 2.33 -9.29
N SER A 7 17.10 2.45 -8.13
CA SER A 7 17.22 1.37 -7.15
C SER A 7 15.88 1.02 -6.48
N ALA A 8 15.05 2.03 -6.21
CA ALA A 8 13.73 1.84 -5.63
C ALA A 8 12.73 1.17 -6.59
N CYS A 9 12.83 1.52 -7.89
CA CYS A 9 11.93 1.04 -8.94
C CYS A 9 12.36 -0.27 -9.60
N ALA A 10 13.59 -0.75 -9.38
CA ALA A 10 14.06 -1.98 -10.03
C ALA A 10 13.35 -3.22 -9.45
N PRO A 11 12.72 -4.08 -10.29
CA PRO A 11 12.20 -5.35 -9.83
C PRO A 11 13.27 -6.16 -9.09
N ARG A 12 12.93 -6.69 -7.94
CA ARG A 12 13.87 -7.40 -7.08
C ARG A 12 13.79 -8.92 -7.21
N TRP A 13 12.61 -9.42 -7.52
CA TRP A 13 12.46 -10.85 -7.74
C TRP A 13 13.21 -11.31 -8.99
N ARG A 14 14.06 -12.32 -8.85
CA ARG A 14 14.90 -12.90 -9.88
C ARG A 14 14.69 -14.42 -10.00
N GLY A 15 13.44 -14.90 -9.78
CA GLY A 15 13.12 -16.32 -9.86
C GLY A 15 13.32 -17.10 -8.54
N LYS A 16 13.70 -16.43 -7.45
CA LYS A 16 13.89 -17.10 -6.14
C LYS A 16 12.54 -17.52 -5.56
N ALA A 17 12.39 -18.81 -5.20
CA ALA A 17 11.22 -19.33 -4.50
C ALA A 17 11.05 -18.69 -3.10
N GLY A 18 9.83 -18.73 -2.57
CA GLY A 18 9.50 -18.16 -1.28
C GLY A 18 9.60 -16.64 -1.25
N ARG A 19 9.21 -15.96 -2.33
CA ARG A 19 9.24 -14.48 -2.43
C ARG A 19 7.92 -13.95 -2.96
N LEU A 20 7.60 -12.76 -2.52
CA LEU A 20 6.58 -11.91 -3.11
C LEU A 20 7.17 -10.55 -3.50
N GLU A 21 6.64 -9.97 -4.55
CA GLU A 21 6.94 -8.61 -4.98
C GLU A 21 5.65 -7.92 -5.36
N VAL A 22 5.42 -6.75 -4.75
CA VAL A 22 4.17 -6.00 -4.91
C VAL A 22 4.46 -4.61 -5.45
N TRP A 23 3.62 -4.21 -6.39
CA TRP A 23 3.51 -2.85 -6.89
C TRP A 23 2.08 -2.40 -6.65
N TYR A 24 1.88 -1.27 -6.01
CA TYR A 24 0.54 -0.75 -5.82
C TYR A 24 0.49 0.76 -6.02
N ALA A 25 -0.70 1.21 -6.39
CA ALA A 25 -1.06 2.60 -6.43
C ALA A 25 -2.30 2.82 -5.57
N THR A 26 -2.26 3.86 -4.76
CA THR A 26 -3.37 4.40 -4.00
C THR A 26 -3.61 5.82 -4.46
N LEU A 27 -4.83 6.17 -4.80
CA LEU A 27 -5.17 7.52 -5.26
C LEU A 27 -6.61 7.88 -4.92
N SER A 28 -6.81 9.15 -4.57
CA SER A 28 -8.11 9.69 -4.22
C SER A 28 -8.34 11.03 -4.90
N ASP A 29 -9.58 11.28 -5.29
CA ASP A 29 -10.04 12.58 -5.74
C ASP A 29 -10.28 13.50 -4.53
N PRO A 30 -9.52 14.58 -4.36
CA PRO A 30 -9.69 15.49 -3.23
C PRO A 30 -11.04 16.22 -3.23
N LEU A 31 -11.74 16.26 -4.36
CA LEU A 31 -13.01 16.97 -4.49
C LEU A 31 -14.20 16.06 -4.16
N THR A 32 -14.25 14.88 -4.75
CA THR A 32 -15.38 13.95 -4.59
C THR A 32 -15.15 12.90 -3.51
N ARG A 33 -13.90 12.69 -3.05
CA ARG A 33 -13.49 11.61 -2.16
C ARG A 33 -13.63 10.21 -2.78
N ALA A 34 -13.78 10.12 -4.10
CA ALA A 34 -13.62 8.85 -4.78
C ALA A 34 -12.20 8.33 -4.62
N GLY A 35 -12.02 7.02 -4.53
CA GLY A 35 -10.71 6.41 -4.40
C GLY A 35 -10.52 5.23 -5.33
N LEU A 36 -9.27 4.94 -5.67
CA LEU A 36 -8.89 3.76 -6.44
C LEU A 36 -7.63 3.16 -5.84
N TRP A 37 -7.69 1.87 -5.53
CA TRP A 37 -6.56 1.09 -5.09
C TRP A 37 -6.27 -0.02 -6.10
N ILE A 38 -5.07 -0.03 -6.64
CA ILE A 38 -4.59 -1.05 -7.57
C ILE A 38 -3.41 -1.75 -6.95
N HIS A 39 -3.51 -3.08 -6.82
CA HIS A 39 -2.49 -3.93 -6.24
C HIS A 39 -2.07 -5.00 -7.25
N CYS A 40 -0.79 -5.02 -7.60
CA CYS A 40 -0.18 -5.95 -8.53
C CYS A 40 0.85 -6.80 -7.79
N GLU A 41 0.69 -8.11 -7.77
CA GLU A 41 1.55 -8.99 -6.98
C GLU A 41 2.12 -10.13 -7.83
N THR A 42 3.42 -10.35 -7.68
CA THR A 42 4.12 -11.55 -8.12
C THR A 42 4.38 -12.42 -6.90
N VAL A 43 3.87 -13.65 -6.93
CA VAL A 43 4.10 -14.66 -5.88
C VAL A 43 4.95 -15.79 -6.45
N ALA A 44 6.07 -16.06 -5.80
CA ALA A 44 6.90 -17.23 -6.05
C ALA A 44 6.76 -18.19 -4.85
N PRO A 45 5.94 -19.25 -4.94
CA PRO A 45 5.70 -20.17 -3.85
C PRO A 45 6.99 -20.77 -3.27
N SER A 46 6.96 -21.12 -1.98
CA SER A 46 8.11 -21.73 -1.31
C SER A 46 8.38 -23.15 -1.78
N HIS A 47 7.35 -23.86 -2.24
CA HIS A 47 7.51 -25.19 -2.83
C HIS A 47 7.95 -25.05 -4.29
N ALA A 48 9.12 -25.58 -4.61
CA ALA A 48 9.73 -25.48 -5.93
C ALA A 48 8.92 -26.14 -7.07
N ALA A 49 7.94 -27.00 -6.73
CA ALA A 49 7.03 -27.62 -7.69
C ALA A 49 5.92 -26.65 -8.16
N ASP A 50 5.64 -25.60 -7.41
CA ASP A 50 4.58 -24.65 -7.72
C ASP A 50 5.15 -23.52 -8.59
N ALA A 51 4.50 -23.26 -9.72
CA ALA A 51 4.94 -22.21 -10.61
C ALA A 51 4.68 -20.81 -10.03
N PRO A 52 5.59 -19.85 -10.20
CA PRO A 52 5.34 -18.46 -9.89
C PRO A 52 4.16 -17.90 -10.69
N TYR A 53 3.38 -17.02 -10.07
CA TYR A 53 2.23 -16.40 -10.71
C TYR A 53 2.12 -14.91 -10.41
N ALA A 54 1.47 -14.20 -11.34
CA ALA A 54 1.09 -12.81 -11.22
C ALA A 54 -0.43 -12.72 -11.00
N HIS A 55 -0.84 -11.89 -10.07
CA HIS A 55 -2.23 -11.59 -9.80
C HIS A 55 -2.40 -10.23 -9.14
N GLY A 56 -3.64 -9.85 -8.89
CA GLY A 56 -3.93 -8.64 -8.14
C GLY A 56 -5.40 -8.26 -8.23
N TRP A 57 -5.66 -7.00 -7.94
CA TRP A 57 -7.01 -6.44 -7.95
C TRP A 57 -6.97 -4.93 -8.15
N ALA A 58 -8.12 -4.42 -8.56
CA ALA A 58 -8.45 -3.00 -8.50
C ALA A 58 -9.71 -2.83 -7.66
N THR A 59 -9.68 -1.90 -6.71
CA THR A 59 -10.84 -1.56 -5.88
C THR A 59 -11.22 -0.11 -6.12
N TRP A 60 -12.44 0.08 -6.54
CA TRP A 60 -13.08 1.38 -6.67
C TRP A 60 -13.84 1.72 -5.39
N PHE A 61 -13.53 2.86 -4.80
CA PHE A 61 -14.22 3.44 -3.66
C PHE A 61 -15.06 4.61 -4.17
N ALA A 62 -16.37 4.38 -4.30
CA ALA A 62 -17.28 5.43 -4.75
C ALA A 62 -17.42 6.51 -3.67
N PRO A 63 -17.67 7.78 -4.05
CA PRO A 63 -18.01 8.85 -3.08
C PRO A 63 -19.18 8.45 -2.18
N ASP A 64 -20.20 7.85 -2.80
CA ASP A 64 -21.40 7.36 -2.14
C ASP A 64 -21.61 5.88 -2.52
N GLY A 65 -21.49 5.00 -1.55
CA GLY A 65 -21.74 3.57 -1.74
C GLY A 65 -20.59 2.67 -1.31
N PRO A 66 -20.80 1.35 -1.37
CA PRO A 66 -19.81 0.39 -0.93
C PRO A 66 -18.67 0.26 -1.96
N PRO A 67 -17.44 -0.06 -1.49
CA PRO A 67 -16.32 -0.36 -2.37
C PRO A 67 -16.63 -1.54 -3.32
N ARG A 68 -16.02 -1.53 -4.49
CA ARG A 68 -16.15 -2.55 -5.52
C ARG A 68 -14.77 -3.05 -5.92
N THR A 69 -14.53 -4.34 -5.76
CA THR A 69 -13.25 -4.97 -6.10
C THR A 69 -13.41 -5.92 -7.26
N GLU A 70 -12.48 -5.84 -8.19
CA GLU A 70 -12.33 -6.78 -9.29
C GLU A 70 -10.91 -7.35 -9.27
N ARG A 71 -10.78 -8.65 -9.50
CA ARG A 71 -9.50 -9.37 -9.51
C ARG A 71 -9.00 -9.64 -10.91
N PHE A 72 -7.68 -9.75 -11.07
CA PHE A 72 -7.01 -10.25 -12.27
C PHE A 72 -6.02 -11.35 -11.91
N GLY A 73 -5.76 -12.25 -12.83
CA GLY A 73 -4.98 -13.46 -12.55
C GLY A 73 -5.74 -14.47 -11.65
N PRO A 74 -5.04 -15.48 -11.07
CA PRO A 74 -3.61 -15.71 -11.22
C PRO A 74 -3.22 -16.25 -12.61
N GLU A 75 -2.08 -15.80 -13.13
CA GLU A 75 -1.47 -16.31 -14.36
C GLU A 75 0.02 -16.63 -14.15
N PRO A 76 0.57 -17.68 -14.77
CA PRO A 76 2.00 -17.98 -14.69
C PRO A 76 2.84 -16.76 -15.08
N THR A 77 3.93 -16.53 -14.35
CA THR A 77 4.81 -15.38 -14.61
C THR A 77 6.29 -15.76 -14.54
N ALA A 78 7.11 -14.88 -15.08
CA ALA A 78 8.57 -14.93 -15.00
C ALA A 78 9.09 -13.58 -14.46
N PRO A 79 10.37 -13.50 -14.04
CA PRO A 79 10.96 -12.23 -13.64
C PRO A 79 10.76 -11.14 -14.68
N ALA A 80 10.36 -9.96 -14.24
CA ALA A 80 10.11 -8.83 -15.12
C ALA A 80 11.35 -8.49 -15.95
N SER A 81 11.14 -8.15 -17.21
CA SER A 81 12.18 -7.84 -18.19
C SER A 81 11.92 -6.50 -18.88
N GLY A 82 12.97 -5.90 -19.43
CA GLY A 82 12.89 -4.61 -20.10
C GLY A 82 12.60 -3.46 -19.16
N THR A 83 11.66 -2.59 -19.52
CA THR A 83 11.31 -1.38 -18.77
C THR A 83 10.12 -1.55 -17.84
N ALA A 84 9.46 -2.71 -17.86
CA ALA A 84 8.35 -3.00 -16.96
C ALA A 84 8.86 -3.32 -15.56
N TRP A 85 8.15 -2.82 -14.55
CA TRP A 85 8.34 -3.21 -13.16
C TRP A 85 7.49 -4.43 -12.81
N PHE A 86 6.28 -4.47 -13.37
CA PHE A 86 5.36 -5.61 -13.34
C PHE A 86 4.73 -5.76 -14.73
N ASP A 87 4.60 -6.99 -15.21
CA ASP A 87 3.92 -7.31 -16.47
C ASP A 87 3.29 -8.70 -16.35
N GLY A 88 1.99 -8.76 -16.10
CA GLY A 88 1.29 -10.03 -15.90
C GLY A 88 -0.21 -9.87 -15.78
N ALA A 89 -0.94 -10.90 -16.18
CA ALA A 89 -2.40 -10.99 -16.10
C ALA A 89 -3.14 -9.78 -16.71
N GLY A 90 -2.61 -9.24 -17.82
CA GLY A 90 -3.20 -8.09 -18.51
C GLY A 90 -2.98 -6.74 -17.83
N VAL A 91 -2.07 -6.67 -16.84
CA VAL A 91 -1.71 -5.45 -16.12
C VAL A 91 -0.22 -5.17 -16.26
N ARG A 92 0.13 -3.91 -16.47
CA ARG A 92 1.51 -3.45 -16.61
C ARG A 92 1.79 -2.23 -15.75
N VAL A 93 2.88 -2.29 -15.01
CA VAL A 93 3.46 -1.16 -14.25
C VAL A 93 4.83 -0.84 -14.82
N ALA A 94 5.08 0.42 -15.10
CA ALA A 94 6.36 0.90 -15.62
C ALA A 94 6.64 2.29 -15.05
N SER A 95 7.73 2.95 -15.51
CA SER A 95 8.00 4.32 -15.08
C SER A 95 6.83 5.25 -15.40
N GLU A 96 6.28 5.87 -14.35
CA GLU A 96 5.20 6.86 -14.42
C GLU A 96 3.92 6.38 -15.13
N LYS A 97 3.75 5.04 -15.25
CA LYS A 97 2.58 4.47 -15.94
C LYS A 97 2.10 3.17 -15.31
N LEU A 98 0.77 3.08 -15.17
CA LEU A 98 0.05 1.90 -14.70
C LEU A 98 -1.20 1.71 -15.55
N ALA A 99 -1.24 0.64 -16.33
CA ALA A 99 -2.35 0.33 -17.20
C ALA A 99 -2.79 -1.14 -17.05
N GLY A 100 -4.09 -1.39 -17.19
CA GLY A 100 -4.61 -2.75 -17.11
C GLY A 100 -6.12 -2.82 -16.99
N ARG A 101 -6.56 -4.03 -16.70
CA ARG A 101 -7.97 -4.34 -16.47
C ARG A 101 -8.16 -5.44 -15.44
N ALA A 102 -9.26 -5.34 -14.70
CA ALA A 102 -9.74 -6.39 -13.80
C ALA A 102 -11.26 -6.42 -13.93
N GLY A 103 -11.83 -7.53 -14.40
CA GLY A 103 -13.26 -7.65 -14.59
C GLY A 103 -13.87 -6.47 -15.37
N SER A 104 -14.72 -5.70 -14.69
CA SER A 104 -15.40 -4.53 -15.25
C SER A 104 -14.62 -3.21 -15.09
N LEU A 105 -13.50 -3.22 -14.38
CA LEU A 105 -12.62 -2.07 -14.24
C LEU A 105 -11.50 -2.12 -15.29
N ALA A 106 -11.22 -1.00 -15.94
CA ALA A 106 -10.04 -0.82 -16.79
C ALA A 106 -9.47 0.58 -16.55
N TRP A 107 -8.16 0.68 -16.54
CA TRP A 107 -7.46 1.93 -16.26
C TRP A 107 -6.26 2.11 -17.17
N ASP A 108 -5.96 3.36 -17.48
CA ASP A 108 -4.73 3.81 -18.11
C ASP A 108 -4.31 5.09 -17.39
N LEU A 109 -3.41 4.96 -16.43
CA LEU A 109 -2.98 5.99 -15.52
C LEU A 109 -1.53 6.36 -15.76
N SER A 110 -1.27 7.65 -15.65
CA SER A 110 0.08 8.19 -15.53
C SER A 110 0.15 9.05 -14.27
N TRP A 111 1.32 9.19 -13.70
CA TRP A 111 1.53 10.08 -12.57
C TRP A 111 2.78 10.94 -12.76
N LYS A 112 2.77 12.06 -12.05
CA LYS A 112 3.96 12.90 -11.87
C LYS A 112 4.24 12.99 -10.38
N ASP A 113 5.50 12.93 -10.02
CA ASP A 113 5.97 13.20 -8.67
C ASP A 113 7.25 14.01 -8.76
N ALA A 114 7.31 15.13 -8.04
CA ALA A 114 8.48 16.01 -8.00
C ALA A 114 9.48 15.56 -6.92
N GLY A 115 9.11 14.58 -6.08
CA GLY A 115 9.88 14.13 -4.94
C GLY A 115 10.83 12.98 -5.27
N THR A 116 11.71 12.72 -4.32
CA THR A 116 12.52 11.50 -4.28
C THR A 116 11.72 10.38 -3.60
N PRO A 117 12.08 9.10 -3.79
CA PRO A 117 11.45 8.00 -3.07
C PRO A 117 11.47 8.22 -1.55
N LEU A 118 10.37 7.85 -0.88
CA LEU A 118 10.27 7.90 0.58
C LEU A 118 10.52 6.51 1.15
N TRP A 119 11.62 6.36 1.87
CA TRP A 119 12.02 5.08 2.48
C TRP A 119 11.31 4.90 3.82
N THR A 120 10.26 4.08 3.84
CA THR A 120 9.50 3.78 5.05
C THR A 120 10.35 3.04 6.08
N PHE A 121 11.22 2.12 5.63
CA PHE A 121 12.17 1.38 6.45
C PHE A 121 13.60 1.93 6.31
N PRO A 122 14.52 1.58 7.22
CA PRO A 122 15.94 1.82 6.97
C PRO A 122 16.35 1.20 5.63
N ARG A 123 17.06 1.94 4.80
CA ARG A 123 17.47 1.48 3.45
C ARG A 123 18.20 0.13 3.48
N ALA A 124 19.03 -0.10 4.53
CA ALA A 124 19.68 -1.39 4.71
C ALA A 124 18.70 -2.57 4.90
N ALA A 125 17.50 -2.33 5.43
CA ALA A 125 16.49 -3.38 5.54
C ALA A 125 15.95 -3.81 4.17
N TRP A 126 15.81 -2.85 3.25
CA TRP A 126 15.46 -3.11 1.86
C TRP A 126 16.59 -3.83 1.12
N GLU A 127 17.80 -3.29 1.16
CA GLU A 127 18.94 -3.80 0.39
C GLU A 127 19.38 -5.21 0.81
N ARG A 128 19.30 -5.52 2.10
CA ARG A 128 19.79 -6.79 2.69
C ARG A 128 18.68 -7.79 3.05
N GLU A 129 17.43 -7.49 2.70
CA GLU A 129 16.27 -8.34 3.04
C GLU A 129 16.20 -8.70 4.54
N LEU A 130 16.42 -7.72 5.41
CA LEU A 130 16.49 -7.96 6.87
C LEU A 130 15.11 -8.16 7.51
N LEU A 131 14.03 -7.82 6.82
CA LEU A 131 12.66 -7.93 7.29
C LEU A 131 11.87 -8.93 6.44
N PRO A 132 10.78 -9.51 6.96
CA PRO A 132 9.87 -10.36 6.18
C PRO A 132 9.32 -9.69 4.93
N GLY A 133 9.12 -8.39 4.98
CA GLY A 133 8.79 -7.51 3.88
C GLY A 133 9.32 -6.12 4.17
N ALA A 134 9.74 -5.42 3.15
CA ALA A 134 10.13 -4.01 3.21
C ALA A 134 9.48 -3.25 2.05
N GLN A 135 9.26 -1.95 2.26
CA GLN A 135 8.56 -1.06 1.35
C GLN A 135 9.38 0.18 1.07
N VAL A 136 9.25 0.67 -0.14
CA VAL A 136 9.63 2.02 -0.54
C VAL A 136 8.49 2.66 -1.31
N VAL A 137 8.15 3.89 -0.99
CA VAL A 137 7.17 4.67 -1.75
C VAL A 137 7.93 5.42 -2.81
N ILE A 138 7.79 4.98 -4.06
CA ILE A 138 8.56 5.50 -5.19
C ILE A 138 8.06 6.84 -5.70
N ALA A 139 6.77 7.11 -5.50
CA ALA A 139 6.10 8.36 -5.81
C ALA A 139 5.18 8.74 -4.63
N PRO A 140 5.70 9.38 -3.57
CA PRO A 140 4.95 9.62 -2.35
C PRO A 140 3.89 10.73 -2.46
N THR A 141 4.01 11.63 -3.44
CA THR A 141 3.09 12.74 -3.69
C THR A 141 2.60 12.75 -5.13
N ALA A 142 2.24 11.56 -5.62
CA ALA A 142 1.86 11.37 -7.01
C ALA A 142 0.60 12.18 -7.38
N ASP A 143 0.69 12.90 -8.48
CA ASP A 143 -0.41 13.58 -9.15
C ASP A 143 -0.83 12.74 -10.36
N PHE A 144 -1.99 12.09 -10.26
CA PHE A 144 -2.46 11.13 -11.23
C PHE A 144 -3.32 11.78 -12.31
N THR A 145 -3.09 11.32 -13.55
CA THR A 145 -3.92 11.64 -14.72
C THR A 145 -4.18 10.37 -15.53
N GLY A 146 -5.26 10.39 -16.30
CA GLY A 146 -5.60 9.27 -17.18
C GLY A 146 -7.07 8.98 -17.25
N THR A 147 -7.44 7.71 -17.38
CA THR A 147 -8.83 7.26 -17.50
C THR A 147 -9.10 6.06 -16.64
N LEU A 148 -10.31 6.02 -16.07
CA LEU A 148 -10.89 4.85 -15.43
C LEU A 148 -12.21 4.50 -16.11
N THR A 149 -12.33 3.28 -16.60
CA THR A 149 -13.59 2.74 -17.13
C THR A 149 -14.18 1.79 -16.10
N SER A 150 -15.45 1.95 -15.79
CA SER A 150 -16.15 1.15 -14.79
C SER A 150 -17.61 0.96 -15.17
N LYS A 151 -18.14 -0.25 -14.98
CA LYS A 151 -19.59 -0.50 -15.05
C LYS A 151 -20.33 0.04 -13.83
N PHE A 152 -19.62 0.46 -12.81
CA PHE A 152 -20.17 0.97 -11.55
C PHE A 152 -20.38 2.48 -11.56
N GLN A 153 -20.00 3.16 -12.63
CA GLN A 153 -20.18 4.59 -12.85
C GLN A 153 -21.22 4.84 -13.94
N ALA A 154 -21.89 5.98 -13.86
CA ALA A 154 -22.89 6.37 -14.86
C ALA A 154 -22.28 6.59 -16.25
N ASP A 155 -21.03 7.06 -16.29
CA ASP A 155 -20.27 7.28 -17.51
C ASP A 155 -19.34 6.10 -17.78
N ALA A 156 -19.30 5.63 -19.01
CA ALA A 156 -18.50 4.48 -19.42
C ALA A 156 -16.98 4.68 -19.22
N ALA A 157 -16.51 5.94 -19.19
CA ALA A 157 -15.13 6.30 -18.88
C ALA A 157 -15.12 7.64 -18.15
N ALA A 158 -14.48 7.67 -16.97
CA ALA A 158 -14.27 8.89 -16.20
C ALA A 158 -12.82 9.35 -16.34
N PRO A 159 -12.57 10.64 -16.58
CA PRO A 159 -11.21 11.19 -16.53
C PRO A 159 -10.69 11.15 -15.08
N ILE A 160 -9.43 10.81 -14.94
CA ILE A 160 -8.68 10.99 -13.72
C ILE A 160 -7.81 12.22 -13.93
N GLU A 161 -8.08 13.29 -13.20
CA GLU A 161 -7.34 14.56 -13.29
C GLU A 161 -7.11 15.12 -11.90
N GLY A 162 -5.83 15.34 -11.52
CA GLY A 162 -5.47 15.92 -10.22
C GLY A 162 -5.79 15.02 -9.02
N TRP A 163 -5.95 13.71 -9.24
CA TRP A 163 -6.08 12.77 -8.14
C TRP A 163 -4.74 12.61 -7.44
N ARG A 164 -4.78 12.56 -6.12
CA ARG A 164 -3.58 12.56 -5.27
C ARG A 164 -3.38 11.22 -4.59
N GLY A 165 -2.13 10.83 -4.43
CA GLY A 165 -1.83 9.58 -3.75
C GLY A 165 -0.38 9.15 -3.85
N GLY A 166 -0.14 7.84 -3.80
CA GLY A 166 1.20 7.27 -3.82
C GLY A 166 1.33 6.02 -4.68
N VAL A 167 2.55 5.77 -5.12
CA VAL A 167 2.95 4.51 -5.76
C VAL A 167 4.05 3.89 -4.95
N ALA A 168 3.91 2.61 -4.59
CA ALA A 168 4.88 1.94 -3.75
C ALA A 168 5.28 0.56 -4.28
N HIS A 169 6.43 0.12 -3.82
CA HIS A 169 7.05 -1.15 -4.13
C HIS A 169 7.38 -1.89 -2.83
N ILE A 170 6.90 -3.12 -2.73
CA ILE A 170 7.17 -4.02 -1.60
C ILE A 170 7.90 -5.25 -2.12
N TYR A 171 8.87 -5.71 -1.36
CA TYR A 171 9.56 -6.97 -1.63
C TYR A 171 9.80 -7.73 -0.31
N GLY A 172 9.58 -9.04 -0.34
CA GLY A 172 9.78 -9.87 0.84
C GLY A 172 9.45 -11.34 0.64
N HIS A 173 9.20 -12.02 1.76
CA HIS A 173 8.89 -13.45 1.79
C HIS A 173 7.58 -13.78 2.53
N GLY A 174 6.78 -12.77 2.84
CA GLY A 174 5.45 -12.95 3.42
C GLY A 174 5.02 -11.80 4.30
N ASN A 175 3.77 -11.86 4.73
CA ASN A 175 3.17 -10.87 5.58
C ASN A 175 3.55 -11.05 7.06
N ALA A 176 3.54 -9.98 7.83
CA ALA A 176 3.61 -10.02 9.28
C ALA A 176 2.36 -10.71 9.88
N ARG A 177 2.40 -11.11 11.15
CA ARG A 177 1.23 -11.67 11.85
C ARG A 177 0.04 -10.71 11.88
N ARG A 178 0.33 -9.42 12.13
CA ARG A 178 -0.59 -8.29 11.98
C ARG A 178 0.22 -7.15 11.41
N TRP A 179 -0.35 -6.44 10.49
CA TRP A 179 0.26 -5.22 9.96
C TRP A 179 -0.78 -4.15 9.76
N GLY A 180 -0.33 -2.93 9.67
CA GLY A 180 -1.10 -1.79 9.19
C GLY A 180 -0.21 -0.90 8.36
N TRP A 181 -0.81 -0.28 7.37
CA TRP A 181 -0.16 0.69 6.51
C TRP A 181 -1.06 1.92 6.34
N ILE A 182 -0.45 3.09 6.36
CA ILE A 182 -1.09 4.38 6.07
C ILE A 182 -0.26 5.10 5.03
N HIS A 183 -0.96 5.64 4.03
CA HIS A 183 -0.47 6.69 3.16
C HIS A 183 -1.42 7.87 3.25
N ALA A 184 -0.90 9.08 3.51
CA ALA A 184 -1.72 10.28 3.60
C ALA A 184 -1.04 11.46 2.90
N ASP A 185 -1.68 11.98 1.85
CA ASP A 185 -1.36 13.29 1.30
C ASP A 185 -1.86 14.35 2.30
N LEU A 186 -0.93 15.07 2.93
CA LEU A 186 -1.22 16.09 3.93
C LEU A 186 -1.46 17.47 3.31
N GLY A 187 -1.39 17.54 1.97
CA GLY A 187 -1.54 18.78 1.20
C GLY A 187 -0.22 19.56 1.05
N GLY A 188 -0.16 20.41 0.02
CA GLY A 188 1.01 21.26 -0.23
C GLY A 188 2.31 20.52 -0.60
N GLY A 189 2.23 19.24 -0.92
CA GLY A 189 3.40 18.37 -1.14
C GLY A 189 3.92 17.69 0.12
N ASP A 190 3.25 17.89 1.25
CA ASP A 190 3.51 17.16 2.49
C ASP A 190 2.86 15.76 2.42
N VAL A 191 3.51 14.75 2.98
CA VAL A 191 3.03 13.37 2.99
C VAL A 191 3.45 12.64 4.26
N MET A 192 2.62 11.68 4.68
CA MET A 192 2.92 10.76 5.76
C MET A 192 2.83 9.31 5.28
N GLU A 193 3.81 8.52 5.71
CA GLU A 193 3.87 7.06 5.57
C GLU A 193 4.04 6.38 6.92
N VAL A 194 3.24 5.36 7.18
CA VAL A 194 3.38 4.53 8.38
C VAL A 194 3.24 3.07 8.01
N VAL A 195 4.17 2.25 8.46
CA VAL A 195 4.00 0.79 8.51
C VAL A 195 4.16 0.33 9.94
N ALA A 196 3.14 -0.32 10.48
CA ALA A 196 3.17 -0.92 11.80
C ALA A 196 3.00 -2.44 11.68
N ALA A 197 3.76 -3.22 12.47
CA ALA A 197 3.69 -4.68 12.37
C ALA A 197 3.94 -5.40 13.69
N VAL A 198 3.27 -6.54 13.84
CA VAL A 198 3.59 -7.59 14.82
C VAL A 198 4.24 -8.75 14.08
N SER A 199 5.42 -9.16 14.54
CA SER A 199 6.20 -10.22 13.90
C SER A 199 5.49 -11.58 13.91
N ASN A 200 5.73 -12.37 12.85
CA ASN A 200 5.36 -13.79 12.82
C ASN A 200 6.24 -14.67 13.71
N ASN A 201 7.42 -14.21 14.12
CA ASN A 201 8.32 -14.97 15.00
C ASN A 201 7.62 -15.27 16.34
N PRO A 202 7.50 -16.54 16.75
CA PRO A 202 6.82 -16.93 17.99
C PRO A 202 7.32 -16.19 19.24
N GLY A 203 8.63 -15.91 19.34
CA GLY A 203 9.23 -15.17 20.45
C GLY A 203 8.85 -13.69 20.48
N LEU A 204 8.50 -13.11 19.34
CA LEU A 204 8.19 -11.67 19.20
C LEU A 204 6.69 -11.39 19.09
N ARG A 205 5.82 -12.40 18.96
CA ARG A 205 4.38 -12.25 18.77
C ARG A 205 3.65 -11.53 19.92
N ARG A 206 4.27 -11.51 21.10
CA ARG A 206 3.72 -10.88 22.30
C ARG A 206 4.13 -9.43 22.47
N LEU A 207 5.03 -8.96 21.63
CA LEU A 207 5.42 -7.54 21.63
C LEU A 207 4.29 -6.68 21.04
N ALA A 208 4.22 -5.43 21.50
CA ALA A 208 3.37 -4.43 20.88
C ALA A 208 3.76 -4.24 19.40
N PRO A 209 2.83 -3.78 18.54
CA PRO A 209 3.16 -3.45 17.16
C PRO A 209 4.31 -2.45 17.11
N MET A 210 5.30 -2.73 16.29
CA MET A 210 6.42 -1.82 16.00
C MET A 210 6.07 -0.99 14.77
N ALA A 211 6.19 0.33 14.86
CA ALA A 211 5.88 1.24 13.77
C ALA A 211 7.11 1.91 13.20
N PHE A 212 7.15 2.00 11.88
CA PHE A 212 8.05 2.86 11.12
C PHE A 212 7.22 4.03 10.59
N VAL A 213 7.60 5.24 10.95
CA VAL A 213 6.89 6.47 10.58
C VAL A 213 7.82 7.37 9.80
N ARG A 214 7.35 7.85 8.68
CA ARG A 214 8.05 8.83 7.84
C ARG A 214 7.11 9.92 7.42
N PHE A 215 7.62 11.12 7.42
CA PHE A 215 6.99 12.29 6.86
C PHE A 215 7.90 12.93 5.82
N ARG A 216 7.31 13.55 4.83
CA ARG A 216 7.94 14.63 4.07
C ARG A 216 7.13 15.87 4.36
N VAL A 217 7.77 16.88 4.96
CA VAL A 217 7.14 18.13 5.37
C VAL A 217 8.04 19.28 4.94
N ASP A 218 7.45 20.26 4.26
CA ASP A 218 8.19 21.40 3.68
C ASP A 218 9.37 20.90 2.80
N GLY A 219 9.15 19.82 2.03
CA GLY A 219 10.14 19.20 1.14
C GLY A 219 11.28 18.45 1.85
N LYS A 220 11.17 18.20 3.17
CA LYS A 220 12.20 17.52 3.96
C LYS A 220 11.66 16.24 4.59
N ASP A 221 12.42 15.16 4.45
CA ASP A 221 12.11 13.89 5.08
C ASP A 221 12.42 13.93 6.57
N TRP A 222 11.41 13.58 7.39
CA TRP A 222 11.52 13.51 8.84
C TRP A 222 10.76 12.28 9.39
N PRO A 223 11.30 11.60 10.43
CA PRO A 223 12.66 11.76 10.99
C PRO A 223 13.72 11.35 9.95
N ALA A 224 14.95 11.77 10.14
CA ALA A 224 16.07 11.39 9.25
C ALA A 224 16.30 9.86 9.18
N SER A 225 15.95 9.15 10.26
CA SER A 225 15.88 7.69 10.33
C SER A 225 14.53 7.28 10.91
N PRO A 226 13.86 6.22 10.39
CA PRO A 226 12.59 5.75 10.94
C PRO A 226 12.74 4.99 12.28
N LEU A 227 13.96 4.63 12.70
CA LEU A 227 14.21 3.83 13.91
C LEU A 227 13.68 4.45 15.21
N PRO A 228 13.73 5.79 15.44
CA PRO A 228 13.14 6.39 16.64
C PRO A 228 11.65 6.11 16.80
N SER A 229 10.90 5.91 15.73
CA SER A 229 9.45 5.64 15.77
C SER A 229 9.11 4.26 16.34
N LEU A 230 10.06 3.33 16.40
CA LEU A 230 9.88 2.02 17.05
C LEU A 230 9.53 2.11 18.55
N ARG A 231 9.77 3.27 19.15
CA ARG A 231 9.43 3.54 20.57
C ARG A 231 8.03 4.12 20.76
N MET A 232 7.31 4.37 19.68
CA MET A 232 5.94 4.87 19.79
C MET A 232 5.01 3.80 20.35
N LYS A 233 4.10 4.22 21.21
CA LYS A 233 2.98 3.38 21.63
C LYS A 233 2.03 3.25 20.46
N THR A 234 1.92 2.01 19.95
CA THR A 234 1.10 1.71 18.76
C THR A 234 -0.05 0.79 19.15
N THR A 235 -1.27 1.21 18.86
CA THR A 235 -2.47 0.39 18.92
C THR A 235 -2.96 0.17 17.50
N LEU A 236 -3.05 -1.08 17.06
CA LEU A 236 -3.42 -1.45 15.72
C LEU A 236 -4.70 -2.28 15.74
N GLY A 237 -5.83 -1.65 15.46
CA GLY A 237 -7.17 -2.26 15.36
C GLY A 237 -7.74 -2.18 13.95
N LEU A 238 -8.75 -2.97 13.66
CA LEU A 238 -9.37 -3.04 12.32
C LEU A 238 -10.10 -1.76 11.89
N ARG A 239 -10.50 -0.92 12.86
CA ARG A 239 -11.30 0.29 12.58
C ARG A 239 -10.62 1.55 13.08
N HIS A 240 -9.89 1.42 14.17
CA HIS A 240 -9.21 2.52 14.80
C HIS A 240 -7.80 2.09 15.13
N TRP A 241 -6.85 2.90 14.76
CA TRP A 241 -5.51 2.74 15.27
C TRP A 241 -4.88 4.07 15.61
N GLN A 242 -3.92 4.02 16.49
CA GLN A 242 -3.27 5.19 17.05
C GLN A 242 -1.80 4.91 17.27
N LEU A 243 -1.00 5.92 16.99
CA LEU A 243 0.40 5.97 17.34
C LEU A 243 0.64 7.23 18.16
N GLU A 244 1.27 7.07 19.32
CA GLU A 244 1.55 8.17 20.23
C GLU A 244 2.97 8.06 20.78
N GLY A 245 3.69 9.17 20.84
CA GLY A 245 5.03 9.20 21.42
C GLY A 245 5.87 10.37 20.95
N ARG A 246 7.19 10.20 21.06
CA ARG A 246 8.16 11.21 20.63
C ARG A 246 9.08 10.66 19.56
N ILE A 247 9.23 11.41 18.49
CA ILE A 247 10.16 11.12 17.40
C ILE A 247 11.11 12.30 17.24
N GLY A 248 12.41 12.09 17.36
CA GLY A 248 13.39 13.17 17.21
C GLY A 248 13.17 14.36 18.18
N GLY A 249 12.65 14.09 19.38
CA GLY A 249 12.34 15.10 20.38
C GLY A 249 10.95 15.75 20.25
N ARG A 250 10.25 15.60 19.13
CA ARG A 250 8.91 16.16 18.87
C ARG A 250 7.82 15.18 19.34
N GLN A 251 6.75 15.73 19.92
CA GLN A 251 5.55 14.95 20.26
C GLN A 251 4.78 14.63 18.96
N VAL A 252 4.37 13.38 18.81
CA VAL A 252 3.62 12.92 17.65
C VAL A 252 2.41 12.13 18.11
N LEU A 253 1.25 12.43 17.53
CA LEU A 253 0.03 11.66 17.69
C LEU A 253 -0.60 11.47 16.31
N ILE A 254 -0.83 10.22 15.92
CA ILE A 254 -1.51 9.85 14.68
C ILE A 254 -2.73 9.02 15.05
N ARG A 255 -3.90 9.40 14.54
CA ARG A 255 -5.16 8.69 14.72
C ARG A 255 -5.75 8.37 13.36
N VAL A 256 -6.25 7.16 13.21
CA VAL A 256 -6.83 6.67 11.96
C VAL A 256 -8.16 6.01 12.25
N ASP A 257 -9.17 6.43 11.50
CA ASP A 257 -10.50 5.86 11.49
C ASP A 257 -10.80 5.28 10.11
N GLN A 258 -11.18 4.00 10.09
CA GLN A 258 -11.57 3.24 8.90
C GLN A 258 -13.06 2.88 9.02
N PRO A 259 -13.99 3.71 8.52
CA PRO A 259 -15.43 3.43 8.57
C PRO A 259 -15.74 2.10 7.87
N PRO A 260 -16.45 1.16 8.51
CA PRO A 260 -16.67 -0.18 7.95
C PRO A 260 -17.34 -0.19 6.59
N GLU A 261 -18.26 0.74 6.36
CA GLU A 261 -19.00 0.90 5.10
C GLU A 261 -18.12 1.37 3.94
N ARG A 262 -16.92 1.91 4.24
CA ARG A 262 -15.90 2.37 3.29
C ARG A 262 -14.71 1.42 3.18
N CYS A 263 -14.82 0.23 3.78
CA CYS A 263 -13.74 -0.76 3.79
C CYS A 263 -14.06 -1.95 2.89
N VAL A 264 -13.02 -2.55 2.35
CA VAL A 264 -13.05 -3.85 1.70
C VAL A 264 -12.10 -4.80 2.43
N SER A 265 -12.47 -6.09 2.53
CA SER A 265 -11.58 -7.11 3.07
C SER A 265 -11.22 -8.12 1.99
N LEU A 266 -9.92 -8.34 1.81
CA LEU A 266 -9.39 -9.18 0.75
C LEU A 266 -8.46 -10.25 1.33
N GLY A 267 -8.61 -11.48 0.82
CA GLY A 267 -7.74 -12.60 1.17
C GLY A 267 -6.44 -12.57 0.38
N TYR A 268 -5.34 -12.87 1.09
CA TYR A 268 -3.97 -13.02 0.58
C TYR A 268 -3.49 -14.46 0.81
N THR A 269 -2.58 -14.90 -0.03
CA THR A 269 -1.84 -16.15 0.19
C THR A 269 -0.35 -15.86 0.09
N ASP A 270 0.34 -16.01 1.21
CA ASP A 270 1.79 -15.84 1.27
C ASP A 270 2.53 -16.94 0.50
N PRO A 271 3.79 -16.72 0.11
CA PRO A 271 4.59 -17.72 -0.60
C PRO A 271 4.72 -19.07 0.12
N ASP A 272 4.60 -19.12 1.44
CA ASP A 272 4.62 -20.33 2.25
C ASP A 272 3.24 -21.03 2.37
N GLY A 273 2.22 -20.53 1.64
CA GLY A 273 0.84 -21.01 1.69
C GLY A 273 0.02 -20.45 2.87
N GLY A 274 0.61 -19.60 3.70
CA GLY A 274 -0.08 -18.95 4.81
C GLY A 274 -1.14 -17.97 4.31
N ARG A 275 -2.35 -18.04 4.90
CA ARG A 275 -3.45 -17.14 4.54
C ARG A 275 -3.43 -15.89 5.43
N ALA A 276 -3.81 -14.78 4.86
CA ALA A 276 -4.05 -13.53 5.56
C ALA A 276 -5.28 -12.82 4.98
N VAL A 277 -5.89 -11.95 5.78
CA VAL A 277 -6.95 -11.04 5.32
C VAL A 277 -6.52 -9.63 5.62
N CYS A 278 -6.67 -8.75 4.64
CA CYS A 278 -6.41 -7.32 4.76
C CYS A 278 -7.71 -6.54 4.61
N THR A 279 -8.01 -5.66 5.56
CA THR A 279 -9.10 -4.69 5.48
C THR A 279 -8.51 -3.35 5.10
N ASN A 280 -8.96 -2.81 3.97
CA ASN A 280 -8.40 -1.63 3.31
C ASN A 280 -9.47 -0.58 3.02
N THR A 281 -9.09 0.69 3.02
CA THR A 281 -9.89 1.82 2.54
C THR A 281 -9.02 2.90 1.93
N GLU A 282 -9.52 3.55 0.88
CA GLU A 282 -9.00 4.81 0.33
C GLU A 282 -9.72 6.04 0.92
N GLN A 283 -10.62 5.81 1.87
CA GLN A 283 -11.49 6.84 2.43
C GLN A 283 -11.39 6.91 3.96
N ALA A 284 -10.19 6.63 4.50
CA ALA A 284 -9.92 6.81 5.93
C ALA A 284 -9.94 8.28 6.33
N ASP A 285 -10.32 8.51 7.59
CA ASP A 285 -10.11 9.77 8.26
C ASP A 285 -8.81 9.67 9.09
N ILE A 286 -7.86 10.56 8.82
CA ILE A 286 -6.53 10.54 9.43
C ILE A 286 -6.24 11.90 10.06
N HIS A 287 -5.88 11.89 11.35
CA HIS A 287 -5.47 13.07 12.09
C HIS A 287 -4.03 12.93 12.53
N VAL A 288 -3.24 13.95 12.27
CA VAL A 288 -1.81 13.99 12.59
C VAL A 288 -1.50 15.25 13.38
N ASP A 289 -0.93 15.07 14.56
CA ASP A 289 -0.43 16.14 15.39
C ASP A 289 1.08 15.99 15.58
N ILE A 290 1.85 17.02 15.27
CA ILE A 290 3.29 17.09 15.52
C ILE A 290 3.57 18.42 16.26
N ASP A 291 3.78 18.35 17.56
CA ASP A 291 3.80 19.53 18.46
C ASP A 291 2.54 20.39 18.23
N ASP A 292 2.68 21.61 17.70
CA ASP A 292 1.60 22.58 17.39
C ASP A 292 1.11 22.53 15.94
N ARG A 293 1.67 21.67 15.10
CA ARG A 293 1.18 21.48 13.72
C ARG A 293 0.14 20.37 13.68
N HIS A 294 -0.95 20.63 12.95
CA HIS A 294 -2.08 19.71 12.82
C HIS A 294 -2.46 19.52 11.37
N TRP A 295 -2.70 18.28 10.99
CA TRP A 295 -3.27 17.92 9.68
C TRP A 295 -4.49 17.03 9.88
N SER A 296 -5.47 17.20 9.00
CA SER A 296 -6.66 16.35 8.94
C SER A 296 -6.92 15.98 7.48
N VAL A 297 -6.80 14.69 7.19
CA VAL A 297 -7.15 14.10 5.89
C VAL A 297 -8.48 13.38 6.09
N LEU A 298 -9.55 13.87 5.50
CA LEU A 298 -10.91 13.40 5.77
C LEU A 298 -11.53 12.74 4.52
N GLY A 299 -11.66 11.42 4.58
CA GLY A 299 -12.27 10.62 3.51
C GLY A 299 -11.42 10.48 2.25
N THR A 300 -10.11 10.71 2.34
CA THR A 300 -9.13 10.55 1.24
C THR A 300 -7.83 9.92 1.68
N GLY A 301 -7.75 9.46 2.94
CA GLY A 301 -6.59 8.76 3.43
C GLY A 301 -6.62 7.27 3.03
N HIS A 302 -5.47 6.73 2.66
CA HIS A 302 -5.33 5.29 2.53
C HIS A 302 -4.95 4.68 3.87
N ALA A 303 -5.68 3.65 4.27
CA ALA A 303 -5.35 2.87 5.46
C ALA A 303 -5.73 1.41 5.31
N GLU A 304 -4.85 0.52 5.77
CA GLU A 304 -5.12 -0.91 5.80
C GLU A 304 -4.67 -1.56 7.11
N VAL A 305 -5.37 -2.63 7.49
CA VAL A 305 -4.97 -3.52 8.58
C VAL A 305 -5.11 -4.96 8.13
N GLY A 306 -4.01 -5.71 8.19
CA GLY A 306 -3.98 -7.12 7.83
C GLY A 306 -3.72 -8.02 9.03
N LEU A 307 -4.29 -9.23 8.96
CA LEU A 307 -4.15 -10.32 9.92
C LEU A 307 -3.77 -11.61 9.21
N ARG A 308 -2.73 -12.28 9.67
CA ARG A 308 -2.28 -13.57 9.18
C ARG A 308 -2.62 -14.70 10.15
N GLY A 309 -3.13 -15.83 9.64
CA GLY A 309 -3.39 -17.06 10.38
C GLY A 309 -4.87 -17.48 10.38
N ALA A 310 -5.15 -18.66 10.95
CA ALA A 310 -6.51 -19.17 11.09
C ALA A 310 -7.35 -18.26 12.01
N GLY A 311 -8.55 -17.90 11.58
CA GLY A 311 -9.47 -17.05 12.34
C GLY A 311 -9.37 -15.55 12.01
N ALA A 312 -8.65 -15.16 10.93
CA ALA A 312 -8.85 -13.83 10.37
C ALA A 312 -10.33 -13.67 10.01
N PRO A 313 -11.03 -12.64 10.51
CA PRO A 313 -12.45 -12.49 10.25
C PRO A 313 -12.67 -12.32 8.75
N GLU A 314 -13.41 -13.23 8.13
CA GLU A 314 -13.99 -13.04 6.82
C GLU A 314 -15.06 -11.96 6.96
N ILE A 315 -14.67 -10.70 6.73
CA ILE A 315 -15.63 -9.63 6.60
C ILE A 315 -16.09 -9.66 5.15
N ASN A 316 -17.20 -10.37 4.92
CA ASN A 316 -18.04 -10.35 3.72
C ASN A 316 -17.31 -10.12 2.40
N GLU A 317 -16.61 -11.12 1.88
CA GLU A 317 -16.49 -11.26 0.44
C GLU A 317 -17.91 -11.49 -0.12
N ARG A 318 -18.59 -10.45 -0.55
CA ARG A 318 -19.71 -10.62 -1.44
C ARG A 318 -19.11 -11.01 -2.79
N ILE A 319 -18.98 -12.31 -3.01
CA ILE A 319 -18.80 -12.87 -4.34
C ILE A 319 -20.08 -12.51 -5.09
N PRO A 320 -20.02 -11.77 -6.20
CA PRO A 320 -21.19 -11.60 -7.05
C PRO A 320 -21.59 -12.99 -7.57
N SER A 321 -22.84 -13.38 -7.31
CA SER A 321 -23.50 -14.54 -7.93
C SER A 321 -23.65 -14.36 -9.43
#